data_9aeb2d335c89430e0048e63d5ecfb922
#
_entry.id   9aeb2d335c89430e0048e63d5ecfb922
#
_cell.length_a   1.000
_cell.length_b   1.000
_cell.length_c   1.000
_cell.angle_alpha   90.00
_cell.angle_beta   90.00
_cell.angle_gamma   90.00
#
_symmetry.space_group_name_H-M   'P 1'
#
loop_
_entity.id
_entity.type
_entity.pdbx_description
1 polymer ?
#
loop_
_entity_poly.entity_id
_entity_poly.type
_entity_poly.pdbx_seq_one_letter_code
_entity_poly.pdbx_strand_id
1 'polypeptide(L)'
;MIDCPFCNIDEKRIISDYDEFIVIRDLFPVTNLHTLIIPKRCVKSYFSLDNQELDNLQKIIKVEKESLLKIDKTITGFNLGVNDGQDAGQTIFHCHIHLIPRRKNDVDDPRGGVRGVIPEKQKY
;
A
#
# COMPACT_ATOMS: atom_id res chain seq x y z
N MET A 1 -9.57 3.08 -25.01
CA MET A 1 -9.16 3.74 -23.77
C MET A 1 -9.31 2.79 -22.59
N ILE A 2 -8.33 2.74 -21.76
CA ILE A 2 -8.30 1.84 -20.62
C ILE A 2 -8.86 2.56 -19.40
N ASP A 3 -9.88 1.96 -18.79
CA ASP A 3 -10.39 2.46 -17.52
C ASP A 3 -9.45 2.01 -16.40
N CYS A 4 -8.52 2.87 -16.05
CA CYS A 4 -7.62 2.61 -14.94
C CYS A 4 -8.16 3.34 -13.70
N PRO A 5 -8.60 2.61 -12.66
CA PRO A 5 -9.15 3.25 -11.46
C PRO A 5 -8.16 4.19 -10.77
N PHE A 6 -6.85 3.93 -10.93
CA PHE A 6 -5.83 4.73 -10.26
C PHE A 6 -5.29 5.88 -11.12
N CYS A 7 -5.71 5.97 -12.38
CA CYS A 7 -5.42 7.14 -13.20
C CYS A 7 -6.41 8.28 -12.95
N ASN A 8 -7.60 7.97 -12.42
CA ASN A 8 -8.69 8.92 -12.22
C ASN A 8 -9.30 8.74 -10.83
N ILE A 9 -8.53 9.09 -9.81
CA ILE A 9 -8.99 8.98 -8.42
C ILE A 9 -9.76 10.25 -8.06
N ASP A 10 -10.93 10.08 -7.43
CA ASP A 10 -11.71 11.17 -6.89
C ASP A 10 -10.87 11.96 -5.89
N GLU A 11 -10.80 13.28 -6.09
CA GLU A 11 -10.03 14.17 -5.21
C GLU A 11 -10.41 14.03 -3.74
N LYS A 12 -11.66 13.70 -3.45
CA LYS A 12 -12.15 13.51 -2.08
C LYS A 12 -11.45 12.34 -1.37
N ARG A 13 -10.91 11.41 -2.12
CA ARG A 13 -10.20 10.25 -1.57
C ARG A 13 -8.72 10.52 -1.32
N ILE A 14 -8.17 11.58 -1.89
CA ILE A 14 -6.73 11.87 -1.81
C ILE A 14 -6.40 12.40 -0.42
N ILE A 15 -5.55 11.67 0.30
CA ILE A 15 -5.06 12.04 1.63
C ILE A 15 -3.85 12.96 1.50
N SER A 16 -2.95 12.61 0.59
CA SER A 16 -1.71 13.36 0.35
C SER A 16 -1.41 13.37 -1.14
N ASP A 17 -0.96 14.51 -1.65
CA ASP A 17 -0.64 14.71 -3.06
C ASP A 17 0.82 15.14 -3.15
N TYR A 18 1.66 14.22 -3.61
CA TYR A 18 3.09 14.46 -3.85
C TYR A 18 3.34 14.68 -5.33
N ASP A 19 4.54 15.10 -5.70
CA ASP A 19 4.86 15.35 -7.11
C ASP A 19 4.60 14.12 -7.99
N GLU A 20 5.06 12.95 -7.55
CA GLU A 20 5.01 11.73 -8.36
C GLU A 20 4.06 10.67 -7.83
N PHE A 21 3.48 10.87 -6.66
CA PHE A 21 2.61 9.90 -6.00
C PHE A 21 1.41 10.56 -5.37
N ILE A 22 0.33 9.81 -5.27
CA ILE A 22 -0.82 10.17 -4.42
C ILE A 22 -1.01 9.09 -3.37
N VAL A 23 -1.64 9.48 -2.28
CA VAL A 23 -1.94 8.57 -1.16
C VAL A 23 -3.43 8.58 -0.91
N ILE A 24 -4.02 7.39 -0.82
CA ILE A 24 -5.44 7.21 -0.50
C ILE A 24 -5.58 6.12 0.55
N ARG A 25 -6.79 6.00 1.11
CA ARG A 25 -7.16 4.81 1.90
C ARG A 25 -7.76 3.77 0.96
N ASP A 26 -7.46 2.50 1.22
CA ASP A 26 -8.02 1.40 0.44
C ASP A 26 -9.54 1.33 0.66
N LEU A 27 -10.31 1.14 -0.41
CA LEU A 27 -11.76 0.99 -0.31
C LEU A 27 -12.18 -0.33 0.36
N PHE A 28 -11.31 -1.32 0.34
CA PHE A 28 -11.54 -2.64 0.96
C PHE A 28 -10.44 -2.89 1.98
N PRO A 29 -10.41 -2.11 3.08
CA PRO A 29 -9.28 -2.13 3.99
C PRO A 29 -9.14 -3.48 4.70
N VAL A 30 -7.92 -3.98 4.77
CA VAL A 30 -7.58 -5.16 5.55
C VAL A 30 -7.66 -4.83 7.04
N THR A 31 -7.16 -3.66 7.39
CA THR A 31 -7.30 -3.08 8.73
C THR A 31 -7.71 -1.61 8.59
N ASN A 32 -8.19 -1.02 9.66
CA ASN A 32 -8.52 0.40 9.65
C ASN A 32 -7.29 1.24 9.27
N LEU A 33 -7.48 2.20 8.36
CA LEU A 33 -6.44 3.08 7.83
C LEU A 33 -5.47 2.40 6.86
N HIS A 34 -5.84 1.26 6.31
CA HIS A 34 -5.09 0.62 5.22
C HIS A 34 -4.85 1.65 4.12
N THR A 35 -3.60 1.90 3.81
CA THR A 35 -3.18 3.01 2.95
C THR A 35 -2.57 2.48 1.67
N LEU A 36 -2.84 3.17 0.56
CA LEU A 36 -2.22 2.91 -0.73
C LEU A 36 -1.40 4.11 -1.16
N ILE A 37 -0.19 3.85 -1.62
CA ILE A 37 0.70 4.86 -2.20
C ILE A 37 0.80 4.53 -3.68
N ILE A 38 0.41 5.46 -4.55
CA ILE A 38 0.16 5.18 -5.95
C ILE A 38 0.95 6.15 -6.82
N PRO A 39 1.83 5.67 -7.73
CA PRO A 39 2.50 6.58 -8.66
C PRO A 39 1.48 7.23 -9.59
N LYS A 40 1.69 8.52 -9.88
CA LYS A 40 0.84 9.25 -10.82
C LYS A 40 1.02 8.73 -12.24
N ARG A 41 2.24 8.34 -12.59
CA ARG A 41 2.52 7.74 -13.88
C ARG A 41 1.84 6.38 -13.95
N CYS A 42 1.10 6.13 -15.02
CA CYS A 42 0.39 4.87 -15.20
C CYS A 42 1.40 3.78 -15.58
N VAL A 43 1.98 3.16 -14.59
CA VAL A 43 2.96 2.09 -14.73
C VAL A 43 2.43 0.85 -14.00
N LYS A 44 2.50 -0.28 -14.66
CA LYS A 44 1.93 -1.53 -14.16
C LYS A 44 2.76 -2.13 -13.04
N SER A 45 4.08 -2.12 -13.20
CA SER A 45 5.01 -2.85 -12.33
C SER A 45 5.78 -1.91 -11.42
N TYR A 46 5.92 -2.33 -10.15
CA TYR A 46 6.83 -1.70 -9.20
C TYR A 46 8.26 -1.63 -9.76
N PHE A 47 8.67 -2.67 -10.46
CA PHE A 47 10.04 -2.77 -11.00
C PHE A 47 10.28 -1.84 -12.18
N SER A 48 9.23 -1.21 -12.69
CA SER A 48 9.34 -0.20 -13.75
C SER A 48 9.43 1.23 -13.24
N LEU A 49 9.37 1.42 -11.92
CA LEU A 49 9.60 2.73 -11.32
C LEU A 49 11.07 3.11 -11.51
N ASP A 50 11.32 4.40 -11.83
CA ASP A 50 12.68 4.87 -11.98
C ASP A 50 13.31 5.19 -10.62
N ASN A 51 14.60 5.52 -10.62
CA ASN A 51 15.34 5.76 -9.38
C ASN A 51 14.79 6.95 -8.60
N GLN A 52 14.36 7.99 -9.28
CA GLN A 52 13.79 9.16 -8.62
C GLN A 52 12.45 8.80 -7.95
N GLU A 53 11.62 8.05 -8.66
CA GLU A 53 10.36 7.56 -8.08
C GLU A 53 10.62 6.69 -6.86
N LEU A 54 11.58 5.78 -6.92
CA LEU A 54 11.92 4.91 -5.79
C LEU A 54 12.45 5.71 -4.60
N ASP A 55 13.30 6.70 -4.83
CA ASP A 55 13.81 7.56 -3.76
C ASP A 55 12.67 8.33 -3.08
N ASN A 56 11.78 8.89 -3.88
CA ASN A 56 10.62 9.62 -3.35
C ASN A 56 9.67 8.69 -2.61
N LEU A 57 9.45 7.49 -3.12
CA LEU A 57 8.60 6.50 -2.49
C LEU A 57 9.06 6.16 -1.07
N GLN A 58 10.36 5.95 -0.88
CA GLN A 58 10.91 5.67 0.45
C GLN A 58 10.59 6.79 1.45
N LYS A 59 10.74 8.04 1.01
CA LYS A 59 10.45 9.21 1.86
C LYS A 59 8.95 9.27 2.19
N ILE A 60 8.11 9.03 1.20
CA ILE A 60 6.65 9.07 1.36
C ILE A 60 6.19 7.99 2.35
N ILE A 61 6.71 6.79 2.23
CA ILE A 61 6.37 5.70 3.15
C ILE A 61 6.65 6.11 4.60
N LYS A 62 7.80 6.72 4.85
CA LYS A 62 8.17 7.18 6.19
C LYS A 62 7.23 8.26 6.70
N VAL A 63 6.90 9.24 5.86
CA VAL A 63 6.00 10.34 6.22
C VAL A 63 4.61 9.80 6.51
N GLU A 64 4.09 8.92 5.66
CA GLU A 64 2.74 8.36 5.84
C GLU A 64 2.67 7.47 7.07
N LYS A 65 3.71 6.69 7.33
CA LYS A 65 3.81 5.91 8.57
C LYS A 65 3.70 6.80 9.81
N GLU A 66 4.48 7.88 9.84
CA GLU A 66 4.45 8.81 10.98
C GLU A 66 3.07 9.47 11.13
N SER A 67 2.46 9.83 10.01
CA SER A 67 1.11 10.38 10.02
C SER A 67 0.10 9.40 10.63
N LEU A 68 0.16 8.14 10.23
CA LEU A 68 -0.73 7.10 10.75
C LEU A 68 -0.54 6.90 12.26
N LEU A 69 0.69 6.90 12.73
CA LEU A 69 0.99 6.77 14.16
C LEU A 69 0.43 7.93 14.98
N LYS A 70 0.36 9.12 14.39
CA LYS A 70 -0.27 10.29 15.05
C LYS A 70 -1.78 10.17 15.08
N ILE A 71 -2.38 9.63 14.02
CA ILE A 71 -3.84 9.48 13.92
C ILE A 71 -4.34 8.43 14.91
N ASP A 72 -3.63 7.31 15.05
CA ASP A 72 -4.08 6.18 15.85
C ASP A 72 -2.92 5.61 16.66
N LYS A 73 -2.97 5.85 17.97
CA LYS A 73 -1.92 5.39 18.89
C LYS A 73 -1.95 3.88 19.16
N THR A 74 -2.99 3.19 18.71
CA THR A 74 -3.06 1.74 18.88
C THR A 74 -2.26 0.98 17.82
N ILE A 75 -1.77 1.67 16.78
CA ILE A 75 -0.93 1.05 15.75
C ILE A 75 0.41 0.68 16.36
N THR A 76 0.78 -0.60 16.25
CA THR A 76 2.03 -1.13 16.81
C THR A 76 2.91 -1.82 15.77
N GLY A 77 2.45 -1.90 14.51
CA GLY A 77 3.24 -2.51 13.45
C GLY A 77 2.67 -2.19 12.08
N PHE A 78 3.37 -2.60 11.06
CA PHE A 78 2.97 -2.39 9.67
C PHE A 78 3.33 -3.58 8.82
N ASN A 79 2.47 -3.88 7.85
CA ASN A 79 2.87 -4.68 6.69
C ASN A 79 2.98 -3.74 5.50
N LEU A 80 4.07 -3.90 4.76
CA LEU A 80 4.36 -3.10 3.58
C LEU A 80 4.55 -4.06 2.41
N GLY A 81 3.87 -3.83 1.30
CA GLY A 81 4.00 -4.75 0.20
C GLY A 81 3.39 -4.28 -1.10
N VAL A 82 3.72 -5.02 -2.14
CA VAL A 82 3.28 -4.80 -3.51
C VAL A 82 2.88 -6.14 -4.10
N ASN A 83 1.79 -6.15 -4.84
CA ASN A 83 1.42 -7.29 -5.67
C ASN A 83 1.85 -6.95 -7.10
N ASP A 84 2.85 -7.65 -7.61
CA ASP A 84 3.38 -7.39 -8.94
C ASP A 84 3.12 -8.59 -9.84
N GLY A 85 2.19 -8.45 -10.76
CA GLY A 85 1.76 -9.51 -11.66
C GLY A 85 0.52 -10.24 -11.18
N GLN A 86 -0.19 -10.82 -12.14
CA GLN A 86 -1.46 -11.50 -11.89
C GLN A 86 -1.31 -12.66 -10.89
N ASP A 87 -0.25 -13.46 -11.03
CA ASP A 87 -0.03 -14.61 -10.16
C ASP A 87 0.36 -14.22 -8.73
N ALA A 88 0.77 -12.97 -8.53
CA ALA A 88 1.04 -12.42 -7.20
C ALA A 88 -0.19 -11.71 -6.62
N GLY A 89 -1.32 -11.75 -7.32
CA GLY A 89 -2.57 -11.17 -6.83
C GLY A 89 -2.87 -9.76 -7.29
N GLN A 90 -2.10 -9.22 -8.24
CA GLN A 90 -2.40 -7.90 -8.79
C GLN A 90 -3.67 -7.96 -9.61
N THR A 91 -4.66 -7.13 -9.25
CA THR A 91 -5.95 -7.06 -9.95
C THR A 91 -6.18 -5.71 -10.63
N ILE A 92 -5.57 -4.66 -10.12
CA ILE A 92 -5.52 -3.34 -10.78
C ILE A 92 -4.11 -3.17 -11.33
N PHE A 93 -4.00 -3.08 -12.67
CA PHE A 93 -2.70 -3.09 -13.35
C PHE A 93 -2.10 -1.69 -13.46
N HIS A 94 -2.10 -1.00 -12.35
CA HIS A 94 -1.43 0.26 -12.07
C HIS A 94 -0.75 0.05 -10.73
N CYS A 95 0.55 0.19 -10.69
CA CYS A 95 1.36 -0.07 -9.49
C CYS A 95 0.79 0.65 -8.28
N HIS A 96 0.72 -0.04 -7.16
CA HIS A 96 0.31 0.56 -5.88
C HIS A 96 0.97 -0.19 -4.74
N ILE A 97 1.36 0.55 -3.75
CA ILE A 97 2.07 0.04 -2.58
C ILE A 97 1.12 0.06 -1.39
N HIS A 98 0.96 -1.09 -0.76
CA HIS A 98 0.16 -1.24 0.44
C HIS A 98 0.96 -0.89 1.67
N LEU A 99 0.42 -0.02 2.51
CA LEU A 99 0.92 0.26 3.84
C LEU A 99 -0.22 -0.06 4.81
N ILE A 100 -0.09 -1.17 5.50
CA ILE A 100 -1.16 -1.75 6.31
C ILE A 100 -0.81 -1.61 7.79
N PRO A 101 -1.51 -0.71 8.51
CA PRO A 101 -1.29 -0.59 9.96
C PRO A 101 -1.76 -1.86 10.67
N ARG A 102 -0.96 -2.32 11.63
CA ARG A 102 -1.30 -3.49 12.42
C ARG A 102 -1.43 -3.11 13.90
N ARG A 103 -2.29 -3.84 14.58
CA ARG A 103 -2.59 -3.60 16.00
C ARG A 103 -2.59 -4.91 16.75
N LYS A 104 -2.39 -4.84 18.05
CA LYS A 104 -2.50 -6.03 18.91
C LYS A 104 -3.86 -6.68 18.70
N ASN A 105 -3.87 -7.99 18.54
CA ASN A 105 -5.09 -8.79 18.46
C ASN A 105 -5.98 -8.50 17.25
N ASP A 106 -5.45 -7.88 16.20
CA ASP A 106 -6.20 -7.73 14.96
C ASP A 106 -6.31 -9.05 14.18
N VAL A 107 -5.50 -10.01 14.55
CA VAL A 107 -5.56 -11.39 14.07
C VAL A 107 -5.05 -12.28 15.21
N ASP A 108 -5.45 -13.56 15.26
CA ASP A 108 -5.08 -14.45 16.37
C ASP A 108 -3.57 -14.67 16.44
N ASP A 109 -2.95 -15.02 15.33
CA ASP A 109 -1.51 -15.28 15.26
C ASP A 109 -0.93 -14.64 14.01
N PRO A 110 -0.23 -13.49 14.15
CA PRO A 110 0.31 -12.77 12.98
C PRO A 110 1.64 -13.34 12.49
N ARG A 111 2.16 -14.39 13.13
CA ARG A 111 3.48 -14.91 12.80
C ARG A 111 3.61 -15.19 11.31
N GLY A 112 4.73 -14.75 10.74
CA GLY A 112 5.04 -14.94 9.34
C GLY A 112 4.52 -13.83 8.42
N GLY A 113 3.49 -13.10 8.82
CA GLY A 113 2.99 -11.91 8.11
C GLY A 113 2.90 -12.06 6.60
N VAL A 114 3.83 -11.43 5.90
CA VAL A 114 3.90 -11.41 4.43
C VAL A 114 3.92 -12.81 3.81
N ARG A 115 4.42 -13.80 4.54
CA ARG A 115 4.41 -15.20 4.07
C ARG A 115 3.01 -15.73 3.83
N GLY A 116 1.99 -15.05 4.37
CA GLY A 116 0.59 -15.42 4.18
C GLY A 116 0.07 -15.27 2.75
N VAL A 117 0.92 -14.82 1.82
CA VAL A 117 0.60 -14.86 0.38
C VAL A 117 0.29 -16.30 -0.07
N ILE A 118 0.86 -17.28 0.61
CA ILE A 118 0.45 -18.69 0.51
C ILE A 118 -0.01 -19.06 1.92
N PRO A 119 -1.32 -19.13 2.16
CA PRO A 119 -1.84 -19.25 3.54
C PRO A 119 -1.27 -20.42 4.35
N GLU A 120 -1.09 -21.59 3.72
CA GLU A 120 -0.56 -22.77 4.42
C GLU A 120 0.91 -22.61 4.80
N LYS A 121 1.60 -21.63 4.24
CA LYS A 121 3.03 -21.41 4.48
C LYS A 121 3.31 -20.19 5.35
N GLN A 122 2.28 -19.53 5.81
CA GLN A 122 2.45 -18.30 6.60
C GLN A 122 3.25 -18.56 7.88
N LYS A 123 2.81 -19.54 8.65
CA LYS A 123 3.40 -19.80 9.96
C LYS A 123 4.49 -20.88 9.87
N TYR A 124 5.53 -20.70 10.65
CA TYR A 124 6.68 -21.62 10.65
C TYR A 124 7.20 -21.84 12.06
#